data_606670acb518347dd3825682796b8cf4
#
_entry.id   606670acb518347dd3825682796b8cf4
#
_cell.length_a   1.000
_cell.length_b   1.000
_cell.length_c   1.000
_cell.angle_alpha   90.00
_cell.angle_beta   90.00
_cell.angle_gamma   90.00
#
_symmetry.space_group_name_H-M   'P 1'
#
loop_
_entity.id
_entity.type
_entity.pdbx_description
1 polymer ?
#
loop_
_entity_poly.entity_id
_entity_poly.type
_entity_poly.pdbx_seq_one_letter_code
_entity_poly.pdbx_strand_id
1 'polypeptide(L)'
;QPNPCLDYWGDIVSEREISRRRQLWAKHGRGDASSYLEVGHPLLAAWGSLGREHLKAIHAPELVIHDDDAFALPDASRLLGWVQHGILLLDPAHAEPPEDEARPSIRVHACPTRQREVEVLRDEILGLFETLDGLMPHDIVVMSPQIEDYAAAIKAVFGEDDDALAIPYGIGDVALRALHPLIDAFARVLALAESRMAVSEVLGI
;
A
#
# COMPACT_ATOMS: atom_id res chain seq x y z
N GLN A 1 -1.33 1.19 11.14
CA GLN A 1 -1.60 -0.21 11.53
C GLN A 1 -2.21 -0.21 12.93
N PRO A 2 -3.12 -1.13 13.25
CA PRO A 2 -3.60 -1.29 14.61
C PRO A 2 -2.45 -1.72 15.52
N ASN A 3 -2.54 -1.33 16.80
CA ASN A 3 -1.54 -1.71 17.78
C ASN A 3 -1.82 -3.13 18.29
N PRO A 4 -1.01 -4.13 17.96
CA PRO A 4 -1.21 -5.50 18.46
C PRO A 4 -1.01 -5.63 19.98
N CYS A 5 -0.36 -4.65 20.62
CA CYS A 5 -0.22 -4.61 22.07
C CYS A 5 -1.50 -4.20 22.80
N LEU A 6 -2.42 -3.46 22.11
CA LEU A 6 -3.72 -3.08 22.68
C LEU A 6 -4.76 -4.18 22.46
N ASP A 7 -4.77 -4.77 21.26
CA ASP A 7 -5.70 -5.85 20.95
C ASP A 7 -5.17 -6.70 19.79
N TYR A 8 -5.39 -8.01 19.83
CA TYR A 8 -4.99 -8.92 18.77
C TYR A 8 -6.00 -8.87 17.61
N TRP A 9 -5.58 -8.31 16.50
CA TRP A 9 -6.43 -8.13 15.33
C TRP A 9 -6.28 -9.20 14.24
N GLY A 10 -5.50 -10.24 14.50
CA GLY A 10 -5.24 -11.33 13.54
C GLY A 10 -6.49 -12.11 13.11
N ASP A 11 -7.55 -12.09 13.92
CA ASP A 11 -8.80 -12.79 13.66
C ASP A 11 -9.92 -11.88 13.12
N ILE A 12 -9.64 -10.59 12.91
CA ILE A 12 -10.59 -9.63 12.37
C ILE A 12 -10.78 -9.86 10.87
N VAL A 13 -12.04 -10.07 10.49
CA VAL A 13 -12.45 -10.31 9.10
C VAL A 13 -13.76 -9.57 8.80
N SER A 14 -14.14 -9.47 7.53
CA SER A 14 -15.44 -8.94 7.15
C SER A 14 -16.56 -9.94 7.43
N GLU A 15 -17.79 -9.45 7.66
CA GLU A 15 -18.99 -10.30 7.77
C GLU A 15 -19.16 -11.22 6.56
N ARG A 16 -18.81 -10.73 5.37
CA ARG A 16 -18.85 -11.50 4.12
C ARG A 16 -17.88 -12.68 4.15
N GLU A 17 -16.71 -12.49 4.71
CA GLU A 17 -15.71 -13.56 4.84
C GLU A 17 -16.14 -14.60 5.87
N ILE A 18 -16.72 -14.18 7.00
CA ILE A 18 -17.31 -15.09 7.99
C ILE A 18 -18.39 -15.96 7.34
N SER A 19 -19.32 -15.34 6.62
CA SER A 19 -20.40 -16.05 5.93
C SER A 19 -19.88 -17.06 4.91
N ARG A 20 -18.86 -16.67 4.14
CA ARG A 20 -18.20 -17.55 3.17
C ARG A 20 -17.53 -18.76 3.85
N ARG A 21 -16.81 -18.53 4.94
CA ARG A 21 -16.13 -19.60 5.69
C ARG A 21 -17.14 -20.56 6.32
N ARG A 22 -18.21 -20.05 6.93
CA ARG A 22 -19.30 -20.88 7.46
C ARG A 22 -19.89 -21.83 6.41
N GLN A 23 -20.17 -21.32 5.21
CA GLN A 23 -20.68 -22.12 4.09
C GLN A 23 -19.68 -23.21 3.66
N LEU A 24 -18.39 -22.89 3.59
CA LEU A 24 -17.36 -23.86 3.23
C LEU A 24 -17.21 -24.97 4.28
N TRP A 25 -17.22 -24.63 5.57
CA TRP A 25 -17.11 -25.60 6.66
C TRP A 25 -18.35 -26.50 6.75
N ALA A 26 -19.53 -25.94 6.57
CA ALA A 26 -20.77 -26.72 6.50
C ALA A 26 -20.74 -27.77 5.36
N LYS A 27 -20.19 -27.40 4.19
CA LYS A 27 -20.04 -28.32 3.05
C LYS A 27 -19.05 -29.47 3.32
N HIS A 28 -18.04 -29.22 4.15
CA HIS A 28 -17.00 -30.21 4.44
C HIS A 28 -17.21 -30.97 5.77
N GLY A 29 -18.40 -30.84 6.40
CA GLY A 29 -18.72 -31.52 7.66
C GLY A 29 -17.83 -31.11 8.85
N ARG A 30 -17.12 -30.00 8.76
CA ARG A 30 -16.33 -29.44 9.85
C ARG A 30 -17.25 -28.56 10.72
N GLY A 31 -17.13 -28.69 12.05
CA GLY A 31 -17.85 -27.83 12.98
C GLY A 31 -17.61 -26.35 12.75
N ASP A 32 -18.46 -25.49 13.29
CA ASP A 32 -18.35 -24.04 13.13
C ASP A 32 -17.10 -23.52 13.88
N ALA A 33 -15.99 -23.46 13.16
CA ALA A 33 -14.75 -22.87 13.63
C ALA A 33 -14.71 -21.34 13.42
N SER A 34 -15.86 -20.69 13.11
CA SER A 34 -15.94 -19.24 12.94
C SER A 34 -16.06 -18.49 14.26
N SER A 35 -16.19 -19.20 15.39
CA SER A 35 -16.40 -18.61 16.71
C SER A 35 -15.23 -17.74 17.21
N TYR A 36 -14.04 -17.91 16.63
CA TYR A 36 -12.86 -17.10 16.93
C TYR A 36 -12.66 -15.93 15.93
N LEU A 37 -13.49 -15.83 14.91
CA LEU A 37 -13.42 -14.73 13.94
C LEU A 37 -14.33 -13.58 14.40
N GLU A 38 -13.78 -12.41 14.45
CA GLU A 38 -14.46 -11.20 14.86
C GLU A 38 -14.68 -10.23 13.70
N VAL A 39 -15.80 -9.52 13.73
CA VAL A 39 -16.08 -8.41 12.82
C VAL A 39 -15.54 -7.15 13.49
N GLY A 40 -14.48 -6.59 12.89
CA GLY A 40 -13.89 -5.35 13.38
C GLY A 40 -13.99 -4.22 12.37
N HIS A 41 -13.05 -3.29 12.45
CA HIS A 41 -13.02 -2.11 11.59
C HIS A 41 -13.04 -2.48 10.09
N PRO A 42 -13.97 -1.94 9.26
CA PRO A 42 -14.18 -2.37 7.88
C PRO A 42 -12.95 -2.24 7.00
N LEU A 43 -12.18 -1.14 7.16
CA LEU A 43 -10.94 -0.93 6.40
C LEU A 43 -9.88 -1.97 6.76
N LEU A 44 -9.74 -2.31 8.03
CA LEU A 44 -8.81 -3.32 8.48
C LEU A 44 -9.21 -4.71 7.97
N ALA A 45 -10.50 -5.03 8.00
CA ALA A 45 -11.04 -6.28 7.47
C ALA A 45 -10.79 -6.42 5.96
N ALA A 46 -10.95 -5.33 5.19
CA ALA A 46 -10.78 -5.33 3.74
C ALA A 46 -9.30 -5.29 3.31
N TRP A 47 -8.50 -4.41 3.90
CA TRP A 47 -7.13 -4.15 3.44
C TRP A 47 -6.06 -4.81 4.30
N GLY A 48 -6.40 -5.21 5.52
CA GLY A 48 -5.49 -5.81 6.49
C GLY A 48 -5.10 -7.27 6.24
N SER A 49 -5.54 -7.91 5.15
CA SER A 49 -5.32 -9.35 4.95
C SER A 49 -3.85 -9.77 4.97
N LEU A 50 -2.99 -9.04 4.25
CA LEU A 50 -1.54 -9.31 4.25
C LEU A 50 -0.91 -9.06 5.62
N GLY A 51 -1.33 -7.99 6.30
CA GLY A 51 -0.86 -7.68 7.65
C GLY A 51 -1.27 -8.75 8.66
N ARG A 52 -2.48 -9.31 8.55
CA ARG A 52 -2.93 -10.42 9.40
C ARG A 52 -2.11 -11.69 9.19
N GLU A 53 -1.84 -12.06 7.94
CA GLU A 53 -1.00 -13.23 7.65
C GLU A 53 0.44 -13.01 8.15
N HIS A 54 0.97 -11.80 8.01
CA HIS A 54 2.27 -11.44 8.56
C HIS A 54 2.28 -11.52 10.10
N LEU A 55 1.26 -10.97 10.76
CA LEU A 55 1.11 -11.03 12.21
C LEU A 55 1.05 -12.48 12.71
N LYS A 56 0.27 -13.32 12.04
CA LYS A 56 0.20 -14.77 12.37
C LYS A 56 1.54 -15.48 12.19
N ALA A 57 2.30 -15.12 11.16
CA ALA A 57 3.62 -15.70 10.93
C ALA A 57 4.63 -15.28 12.00
N ILE A 58 4.58 -14.02 12.47
CA ILE A 58 5.43 -13.53 13.57
C ILE A 58 5.08 -14.22 14.89
N HIS A 59 3.78 -14.40 15.18
CA HIS A 59 3.32 -15.03 16.40
C HIS A 59 3.34 -16.58 16.36
N ALA A 60 4.02 -17.17 15.38
CA ALA A 60 4.21 -18.62 15.35
C ALA A 60 5.00 -19.09 16.59
N PRO A 61 4.64 -20.25 17.20
CA PRO A 61 5.14 -20.66 18.53
C PRO A 61 6.66 -20.84 18.65
N GLU A 62 7.36 -20.84 17.52
CA GLU A 62 8.81 -21.08 17.44
C GLU A 62 9.65 -19.80 17.51
N LEU A 63 9.02 -18.62 17.51
CA LEU A 63 9.72 -17.34 17.50
C LEU A 63 9.66 -16.67 18.88
N VAL A 64 10.82 -16.23 19.36
CA VAL A 64 10.90 -15.34 20.53
C VAL A 64 10.74 -13.91 20.02
N ILE A 65 9.64 -13.25 20.40
CA ILE A 65 9.32 -11.89 20.00
C ILE A 65 9.68 -10.95 21.14
N HIS A 66 10.44 -9.90 20.83
CA HIS A 66 10.54 -8.70 21.66
C HIS A 66 9.57 -7.67 21.10
N ASP A 67 8.62 -7.26 21.92
CA ASP A 67 7.57 -6.34 21.55
C ASP A 67 7.83 -4.99 22.20
N ASP A 68 8.11 -3.96 21.39
CA ASP A 68 8.28 -2.58 21.84
C ASP A 68 7.06 -1.76 21.42
N ASP A 69 6.30 -1.28 22.39
CA ASP A 69 5.15 -0.42 22.15
C ASP A 69 5.61 1.00 21.78
N ALA A 70 5.72 1.24 20.48
CA ALA A 70 6.06 2.55 19.91
C ALA A 70 4.86 3.23 19.23
N PHE A 71 3.64 2.79 19.51
CA PHE A 71 2.44 3.38 18.90
C PHE A 71 2.03 4.66 19.62
N ALA A 72 1.75 5.70 18.83
CA ALA A 72 1.18 6.95 19.31
C ALA A 72 -0.26 7.07 18.84
N LEU A 73 -1.12 7.60 19.70
CA LEU A 73 -2.50 7.90 19.32
C LEU A 73 -2.54 8.99 18.25
N PRO A 74 -3.21 8.76 17.12
CA PRO A 74 -3.39 9.77 16.08
C PRO A 74 -4.25 10.94 16.61
N ASP A 75 -4.01 12.14 16.07
CA ASP A 75 -4.87 13.30 16.33
C ASP A 75 -6.21 13.15 15.62
N ALA A 76 -7.24 12.76 16.36
CA ALA A 76 -8.58 12.54 15.84
C ALA A 76 -9.37 13.84 15.51
N SER A 77 -8.76 15.02 15.68
CA SER A 77 -9.36 16.30 15.28
C SER A 77 -9.44 16.47 13.75
N ARG A 78 -8.68 15.69 12.99
CA ARG A 78 -8.67 15.67 11.53
C ARG A 78 -9.20 14.35 10.99
N LEU A 79 -9.78 14.36 9.79
CA LEU A 79 -10.41 13.18 9.19
C LEU A 79 -9.45 11.97 9.08
N LEU A 80 -8.20 12.18 8.63
CA LEU A 80 -7.21 11.11 8.57
C LEU A 80 -6.91 10.53 9.95
N GLY A 81 -6.66 11.39 10.92
CA GLY A 81 -6.38 10.96 12.29
C GLY A 81 -7.59 10.27 12.93
N TRP A 82 -8.81 10.73 12.63
CA TRP A 82 -10.05 10.08 13.07
C TRP A 82 -10.16 8.65 12.50
N VAL A 83 -9.91 8.47 11.20
CA VAL A 83 -9.89 7.13 10.57
C VAL A 83 -8.80 6.24 11.20
N GLN A 84 -7.60 6.78 11.39
CA GLN A 84 -6.48 6.05 11.99
C GLN A 84 -6.78 5.64 13.44
N HIS A 85 -7.45 6.52 14.20
CA HIS A 85 -7.87 6.25 15.58
C HIS A 85 -8.90 5.11 15.63
N GLY A 86 -9.90 5.13 14.74
CA GLY A 86 -10.87 4.04 14.62
C GLY A 86 -10.23 2.70 14.26
N ILE A 87 -9.24 2.70 13.38
CA ILE A 87 -8.46 1.49 13.06
C ILE A 87 -7.68 1.00 14.29
N LEU A 88 -7.06 1.91 15.03
CA LEU A 88 -6.27 1.59 16.22
C LEU A 88 -7.13 0.99 17.34
N LEU A 89 -8.31 1.56 17.55
CA LEU A 89 -9.27 1.07 18.57
C LEU A 89 -10.11 -0.11 18.07
N LEU A 90 -9.95 -0.54 16.83
CA LEU A 90 -10.78 -1.57 16.17
C LEU A 90 -12.28 -1.22 16.11
N ASP A 91 -12.64 0.04 16.33
CA ASP A 91 -14.01 0.53 16.39
C ASP A 91 -14.26 1.61 15.33
N PRO A 92 -15.09 1.33 14.31
CA PRO A 92 -15.44 2.31 13.28
C PRO A 92 -16.38 3.40 13.76
N ALA A 93 -17.04 3.21 14.92
CA ALA A 93 -18.04 4.13 15.48
C ALA A 93 -17.54 4.82 16.77
N HIS A 94 -16.24 4.86 16.99
CA HIS A 94 -15.62 5.37 18.23
C HIS A 94 -15.95 6.84 18.54
N ALA A 95 -16.24 7.65 17.52
CA ALA A 95 -16.62 9.06 17.65
C ALA A 95 -17.32 9.55 16.38
N GLU A 96 -17.97 10.70 16.44
CA GLU A 96 -18.45 11.38 15.23
C GLU A 96 -17.25 11.90 14.42
N PRO A 97 -17.31 11.80 13.06
CA PRO A 97 -16.24 12.32 12.22
C PRO A 97 -16.15 13.85 12.39
N PRO A 98 -14.94 14.42 12.36
CA PRO A 98 -14.76 15.86 12.44
C PRO A 98 -15.47 16.55 11.27
N GLU A 99 -16.12 17.67 11.57
CA GLU A 99 -16.71 18.53 10.56
C GLU A 99 -15.60 19.18 9.70
N ASP A 100 -16.02 19.64 8.54
CA ASP A 100 -15.25 20.16 7.41
C ASP A 100 -13.90 20.84 7.77
N GLU A 101 -12.83 20.27 7.24
CA GLU A 101 -11.48 20.83 7.40
C GLU A 101 -11.23 21.90 6.33
N ALA A 102 -10.76 23.07 6.71
CA ALA A 102 -10.32 24.11 5.76
C ALA A 102 -9.24 23.59 4.80
N ARG A 103 -8.50 22.57 5.23
CA ARG A 103 -7.55 21.78 4.42
C ARG A 103 -7.77 20.29 4.69
N PRO A 104 -8.48 19.58 3.81
CA PRO A 104 -8.78 18.18 4.03
C PRO A 104 -7.51 17.34 4.17
N SER A 105 -7.44 16.53 5.21
CA SER A 105 -6.33 15.60 5.46
C SER A 105 -6.41 14.35 4.60
N ILE A 106 -7.56 14.09 3.97
CA ILE A 106 -7.76 13.07 2.95
C ILE A 106 -8.31 13.75 1.70
N ARG A 107 -7.66 13.52 0.55
CA ARG A 107 -8.11 14.00 -0.76
C ARG A 107 -8.22 12.84 -1.73
N VAL A 108 -9.22 12.88 -2.59
CA VAL A 108 -9.43 11.87 -3.62
C VAL A 108 -9.55 12.56 -4.97
N HIS A 109 -8.67 12.22 -5.89
CA HIS A 109 -8.66 12.75 -7.25
C HIS A 109 -9.05 11.65 -8.25
N ALA A 110 -10.06 11.89 -9.06
CA ALA A 110 -10.46 11.01 -10.15
C ALA A 110 -9.89 11.55 -11.47
N CYS A 111 -8.93 10.84 -12.05
CA CYS A 111 -8.23 11.25 -13.26
C CYS A 111 -8.54 10.32 -14.41
N PRO A 112 -8.69 10.84 -15.66
CA PRO A 112 -9.05 10.03 -16.83
C PRO A 112 -7.90 9.18 -17.36
N THR A 113 -6.64 9.54 -17.07
CA THR A 113 -5.44 8.86 -17.56
C THR A 113 -4.36 8.82 -16.47
N ARG A 114 -3.47 7.82 -16.54
CA ARG A 114 -2.28 7.73 -15.66
C ARG A 114 -1.39 8.96 -15.76
N GLN A 115 -1.22 9.52 -16.95
CA GLN A 115 -0.47 10.76 -17.14
C GLN A 115 -1.07 11.89 -16.31
N ARG A 116 -2.38 12.10 -16.42
CA ARG A 116 -3.07 13.16 -15.67
C ARG A 116 -3.04 12.92 -14.16
N GLU A 117 -3.07 11.67 -13.74
CA GLU A 117 -2.94 11.30 -12.32
C GLU A 117 -1.58 11.73 -11.76
N VAL A 118 -0.50 11.49 -12.50
CA VAL A 118 0.86 11.89 -12.10
C VAL A 118 1.03 13.42 -12.15
N GLU A 119 0.44 14.11 -13.10
CA GLU A 119 0.43 15.57 -13.17
C GLU A 119 -0.27 16.18 -11.93
N VAL A 120 -1.47 15.70 -11.60
CA VAL A 120 -2.20 16.14 -10.39
C VAL A 120 -1.41 15.84 -9.13
N LEU A 121 -0.77 14.67 -9.05
CA LEU A 121 0.10 14.33 -7.93
C LEU A 121 1.25 15.35 -7.77
N ARG A 122 1.91 15.74 -8.87
CA ARG A 122 2.98 16.75 -8.83
C ARG A 122 2.45 18.09 -8.33
N ASP A 123 1.30 18.54 -8.84
CA ASP A 123 0.67 19.79 -8.40
C ASP A 123 0.32 19.76 -6.91
N GLU A 124 -0.22 18.66 -6.40
CA GLU A 124 -0.52 18.48 -4.98
C GLU A 124 0.75 18.50 -4.11
N ILE A 125 1.82 17.84 -4.55
CA ILE A 125 3.10 17.84 -3.82
C ILE A 125 3.69 19.26 -3.76
N LEU A 126 3.69 20.00 -4.87
CA LEU A 126 4.14 21.41 -4.88
C LEU A 126 3.31 22.27 -3.93
N GLY A 127 1.98 22.12 -3.95
CA GLY A 127 1.11 22.81 -2.99
C GLY A 127 1.37 22.44 -1.53
N LEU A 128 1.81 21.21 -1.25
CA LEU A 128 2.22 20.80 0.09
C LEU A 128 3.51 21.51 0.52
N PHE A 129 4.51 21.61 -0.36
CA PHE A 129 5.75 22.34 -0.05
C PHE A 129 5.54 23.83 0.19
N GLU A 130 4.55 24.44 -0.48
CA GLU A 130 4.19 25.84 -0.23
C GLU A 130 3.46 26.06 1.11
N THR A 131 2.77 25.04 1.61
CA THR A 131 1.84 25.18 2.72
C THR A 131 2.32 24.58 4.04
N LEU A 132 3.28 23.65 3.98
CA LEU A 132 3.84 22.96 5.13
C LEU A 132 5.32 23.31 5.29
N ASP A 133 5.61 24.17 6.25
CA ASP A 133 7.00 24.56 6.55
C ASP A 133 7.83 23.33 6.98
N GLY A 134 8.98 23.19 6.35
CA GLY A 134 9.95 22.13 6.69
C GLY A 134 9.65 20.76 6.06
N LEU A 135 8.60 20.62 5.27
CA LEU A 135 8.34 19.37 4.52
C LEU A 135 9.44 19.16 3.45
N MET A 136 10.05 18.00 3.47
CA MET A 136 11.10 17.62 2.53
C MET A 136 10.63 16.51 1.58
N PRO A 137 11.20 16.39 0.37
CA PRO A 137 10.80 15.34 -0.57
C PRO A 137 10.87 13.90 0.00
N HIS A 138 11.80 13.63 0.89
CA HIS A 138 11.95 12.32 1.53
C HIS A 138 10.88 12.00 2.58
N ASP A 139 10.07 12.98 2.98
CA ASP A 139 8.92 12.76 3.87
C ASP A 139 7.68 12.28 3.10
N ILE A 140 7.72 12.31 1.76
CA ILE A 140 6.60 11.95 0.90
C ILE A 140 6.81 10.57 0.30
N VAL A 141 5.83 9.70 0.50
CA VAL A 141 5.81 8.35 -0.10
C VAL A 141 4.60 8.21 -1.02
N VAL A 142 4.87 7.81 -2.26
CA VAL A 142 3.84 7.48 -3.25
C VAL A 142 3.84 5.98 -3.47
N MET A 143 2.69 5.35 -3.38
CA MET A 143 2.54 3.91 -3.55
C MET A 143 1.57 3.57 -4.68
N SER A 144 1.93 2.58 -5.50
CA SER A 144 1.06 2.03 -6.53
C SER A 144 1.17 0.50 -6.53
N PRO A 145 0.06 -0.24 -6.74
CA PRO A 145 0.10 -1.70 -6.87
C PRO A 145 0.91 -2.17 -8.09
N GLN A 146 1.03 -1.34 -9.12
CA GLN A 146 1.69 -1.62 -10.39
C GLN A 146 2.51 -0.40 -10.81
N ILE A 147 3.58 -0.11 -10.08
CA ILE A 147 4.40 1.08 -10.30
C ILE A 147 5.05 1.10 -11.69
N GLU A 148 5.32 -0.07 -12.28
CA GLU A 148 5.89 -0.19 -13.62
C GLU A 148 5.02 0.49 -14.68
N ASP A 149 3.70 0.45 -14.55
CA ASP A 149 2.74 1.07 -15.45
C ASP A 149 2.79 2.60 -15.42
N TYR A 150 3.29 3.17 -14.33
CA TYR A 150 3.43 4.62 -14.11
C TYR A 150 4.82 5.14 -14.43
N ALA A 151 5.83 4.28 -14.56
CA ALA A 151 7.23 4.68 -14.68
C ALA A 151 7.48 5.67 -15.83
N ALA A 152 6.82 5.49 -16.99
CA ALA A 152 6.94 6.39 -18.10
C ALA A 152 6.31 7.77 -17.83
N ALA A 153 5.13 7.80 -17.21
CA ALA A 153 4.44 9.03 -16.84
C ALA A 153 5.21 9.80 -15.75
N ILE A 154 5.75 9.07 -14.76
CA ILE A 154 6.59 9.65 -13.68
C ILE A 154 7.82 10.32 -14.30
N LYS A 155 8.54 9.63 -15.19
CA LYS A 155 9.70 10.21 -15.87
C LYS A 155 9.34 11.43 -16.72
N ALA A 156 8.20 11.43 -17.38
CA ALA A 156 7.76 12.56 -18.20
C ALA A 156 7.39 13.79 -17.37
N VAL A 157 6.80 13.59 -16.18
CA VAL A 157 6.29 14.70 -15.33
C VAL A 157 7.33 15.20 -14.32
N PHE A 158 8.17 14.31 -13.79
CA PHE A 158 9.15 14.65 -12.76
C PHE A 158 10.59 14.70 -13.27
N GLY A 159 10.86 14.23 -14.50
CA GLY A 159 12.21 14.06 -15.03
C GLY A 159 12.75 15.26 -15.81
N GLU A 160 12.11 16.41 -15.81
CA GLU A 160 12.61 17.64 -16.41
C GLU A 160 13.67 18.27 -15.50
N ASP A 161 14.93 18.02 -15.83
CA ASP A 161 16.10 18.43 -15.03
C ASP A 161 16.36 19.95 -14.98
N ASP A 162 15.68 20.73 -15.82
CA ASP A 162 15.92 22.18 -15.99
C ASP A 162 14.83 23.05 -15.33
N ASP A 163 13.92 22.45 -14.56
CA ASP A 163 12.85 23.19 -13.89
C ASP A 163 13.30 23.64 -12.48
N ALA A 164 13.15 24.95 -12.21
CA ALA A 164 13.36 25.52 -10.87
C ALA A 164 12.46 24.87 -9.79
N LEU A 165 11.44 24.15 -10.22
CA LEU A 165 10.48 23.39 -9.40
C LEU A 165 10.73 21.88 -9.49
N ALA A 166 11.95 21.44 -9.81
CA ALA A 166 12.30 20.02 -9.87
C ALA A 166 12.16 19.37 -8.49
N ILE A 167 11.38 18.29 -8.43
CA ILE A 167 11.19 17.48 -7.22
C ILE A 167 12.06 16.25 -7.34
N PRO A 168 13.08 16.06 -6.49
CA PRO A 168 13.86 14.82 -6.51
C PRO A 168 13.00 13.62 -6.15
N TYR A 169 13.09 12.55 -6.95
CA TYR A 169 12.31 11.34 -6.75
C TYR A 169 13.14 10.07 -7.00
N GLY A 170 12.68 8.95 -6.46
CA GLY A 170 13.20 7.63 -6.75
C GLY A 170 12.06 6.66 -6.99
N ILE A 171 12.18 5.79 -7.99
CA ILE A 171 11.20 4.73 -8.26
C ILE A 171 11.78 3.41 -7.75
N GLY A 172 11.18 2.87 -6.69
CA GLY A 172 11.46 1.52 -6.21
C GLY A 172 10.66 0.45 -6.97
N ASP A 173 11.04 -0.81 -6.79
CA ASP A 173 10.31 -1.99 -7.29
C ASP A 173 10.12 -2.08 -8.81
N VAL A 174 10.85 -1.27 -9.59
CA VAL A 174 10.93 -1.42 -11.03
C VAL A 174 12.07 -2.38 -11.35
N ALA A 175 11.79 -3.46 -12.07
CA ALA A 175 12.81 -4.41 -12.46
C ALA A 175 13.96 -3.71 -13.18
N LEU A 176 15.22 -3.97 -12.75
CA LEU A 176 16.40 -3.37 -13.37
C LEU A 176 16.46 -3.59 -14.90
N ARG A 177 15.89 -4.70 -15.37
CA ARG A 177 15.74 -5.01 -16.80
C ARG A 177 14.89 -3.98 -17.54
N ALA A 178 13.84 -3.45 -16.90
CA ALA A 178 12.98 -2.43 -17.50
C ALA A 178 13.65 -1.04 -17.52
N LEU A 179 14.62 -0.79 -16.63
CA LEU A 179 15.31 0.48 -16.53
C LEU A 179 16.54 0.58 -17.46
N HIS A 180 17.20 -0.54 -17.77
CA HIS A 180 18.45 -0.57 -18.51
C HIS A 180 18.41 -1.56 -19.67
N PRO A 181 18.33 -1.07 -20.93
CA PRO A 181 18.29 -1.93 -22.12
C PRO A 181 19.46 -2.91 -22.21
N LEU A 182 20.66 -2.52 -21.75
CA LEU A 182 21.84 -3.40 -21.72
C LEU A 182 21.67 -4.57 -20.76
N ILE A 183 21.02 -4.36 -19.62
CA ILE A 183 20.75 -5.44 -18.65
C ILE A 183 19.70 -6.40 -19.22
N ASP A 184 18.69 -5.88 -19.90
CA ASP A 184 17.69 -6.72 -20.57
C ASP A 184 18.32 -7.53 -21.71
N ALA A 185 19.13 -6.91 -22.57
CA ALA A 185 19.86 -7.59 -23.63
C ALA A 185 20.79 -8.69 -23.07
N PHE A 186 21.56 -8.37 -22.02
CA PHE A 186 22.43 -9.36 -21.35
C PHE A 186 21.62 -10.53 -20.78
N ALA A 187 20.50 -10.27 -20.10
CA ALA A 187 19.64 -11.32 -19.56
C ALA A 187 19.02 -12.19 -20.68
N ARG A 188 18.66 -11.59 -21.82
CA ARG A 188 18.18 -12.33 -23.01
C ARG A 188 19.26 -13.21 -23.60
N VAL A 189 20.49 -12.70 -23.72
CA VAL A 189 21.65 -13.50 -24.16
C VAL A 189 21.88 -14.71 -23.25
N LEU A 190 21.82 -14.52 -21.93
CA LEU A 190 21.93 -15.65 -20.98
C LEU A 190 20.79 -16.66 -21.15
N ALA A 191 19.56 -16.18 -21.35
CA ALA A 191 18.41 -17.05 -21.56
C ALA A 191 18.48 -17.86 -22.86
N LEU A 192 19.24 -17.40 -23.88
CA LEU A 192 19.49 -18.18 -25.10
C LEU A 192 20.20 -19.50 -24.83
N ALA A 193 21.04 -19.57 -23.80
CA ALA A 193 21.72 -20.81 -23.44
C ALA A 193 20.76 -21.95 -23.03
N GLU A 194 19.58 -21.60 -22.55
CA GLU A 194 18.54 -22.54 -22.13
C GLU A 194 17.40 -22.64 -23.16
N SER A 195 17.43 -21.81 -24.21
CA SER A 195 16.40 -21.76 -25.24
C SER A 195 16.68 -22.73 -26.39
N ARG A 196 15.66 -22.93 -27.23
CA ARG A 196 15.82 -23.72 -28.48
C ARG A 196 16.48 -22.93 -29.61
N MET A 197 16.98 -21.72 -29.34
CA MET A 197 17.61 -20.80 -30.30
C MET A 197 16.72 -20.55 -31.56
N ALA A 198 15.43 -20.36 -31.37
CA ALA A 198 14.56 -20.00 -32.47
C ALA A 198 14.98 -18.66 -33.07
N VAL A 199 14.85 -18.52 -34.40
CA VAL A 199 15.29 -17.31 -35.13
C VAL A 199 14.64 -16.03 -34.53
N SER A 200 13.38 -16.10 -34.12
CA SER A 200 12.68 -15.00 -33.46
C SER A 200 13.24 -14.64 -32.09
N GLU A 201 13.81 -15.59 -31.37
CA GLU A 201 14.44 -15.33 -30.06
C GLU A 201 15.80 -14.68 -30.23
N VAL A 202 16.57 -15.09 -31.25
CA VAL A 202 17.88 -14.53 -31.54
C VAL A 202 17.80 -13.13 -32.14
N LEU A 203 16.84 -12.87 -33.03
CA LEU A 203 16.64 -11.56 -33.67
C LEU A 203 15.91 -10.54 -32.77
N GLY A 204 15.34 -10.97 -31.65
CA GLY A 204 14.65 -10.11 -30.68
C GLY A 204 15.56 -9.56 -29.58
N ILE A 205 16.87 -9.83 -29.63
CA ILE A 205 17.88 -9.29 -28.71
C ILE A 205 18.42 -7.97 -29.26
#